data_a66a285da1c1cb87fc507ca7f82f6abd
#
_entry.id   a66a285da1c1cb87fc507ca7f82f6abd
#
_cell.length_a   1.000
_cell.length_b   1.000
_cell.length_c   1.000
_cell.angle_alpha   90.00
_cell.angle_beta   90.00
_cell.angle_gamma   90.00
#
_symmetry.space_group_name_H-M   'P 1'
#
loop_
_entity.id
_entity.type
_entity.pdbx_description
1 polymer ?
#
loop_
_entity_poly.entity_id
_entity_poly.type
_entity_poly.pdbx_seq_one_letter_code
_entity_poly.pdbx_strand_id
1 'polypeptide(L)'
;MTRPYWIIALALIAVSFAAPAWLYPGLPDRIPTHWDIRGEVDGYGGKWTLFLMPAIMVPFLALFYFMPALSPRHFEVDTFRSMYLYIMDITFGLFAYMQAVLLYAVYEFVHGDRSFDLGRAFFAGIFLFFAMMGNVMGKVRKNFFIGIRVPWTLASDRVWNDTHRLGAWVMIAAGVTGFVLSVLGASFWVSFALLMGSMLIPIVYSFMHYKALERAGRLEP
;
A
#
# COMPACT_ATOMS: atom_id res chain seq x y z
N MET A 1 -9.37 -19.24 12.91
CA MET A 1 -9.54 -17.76 13.07
C MET A 1 -9.17 -16.93 11.82
N THR A 2 -9.18 -17.49 10.60
CA THR A 2 -8.79 -16.78 9.35
C THR A 2 -9.99 -16.30 8.52
N ARG A 3 -11.20 -16.84 8.77
CA ARG A 3 -12.42 -16.50 8.01
C ARG A 3 -12.76 -15.00 7.94
N PRO A 4 -12.62 -14.19 9.03
CA PRO A 4 -12.99 -12.78 8.97
C PRO A 4 -12.18 -11.98 7.95
N TYR A 5 -10.88 -12.24 7.80
CA TYR A 5 -10.04 -11.54 6.82
C TYR A 5 -10.52 -11.76 5.37
N TRP A 6 -10.83 -13.01 5.00
CA TRP A 6 -11.37 -13.30 3.67
C TRP A 6 -12.72 -12.65 3.42
N ILE A 7 -13.57 -12.57 4.44
CA ILE A 7 -14.87 -11.89 4.34
C ILE A 7 -14.66 -10.39 4.11
N ILE A 8 -13.73 -9.76 4.83
CA ILE A 8 -13.38 -8.34 4.67
C ILE A 8 -12.87 -8.08 3.25
N ALA A 9 -11.90 -8.85 2.77
CA ALA A 9 -11.35 -8.70 1.42
C ALA A 9 -12.44 -8.84 0.34
N LEU A 10 -13.29 -9.86 0.44
CA LEU A 10 -14.40 -10.07 -0.49
C LEU A 10 -15.44 -8.95 -0.44
N ALA A 11 -15.75 -8.43 0.76
CA ALA A 11 -16.66 -7.31 0.92
C ALA A 11 -16.09 -6.03 0.29
N LEU A 12 -14.79 -5.76 0.48
CA LEU A 12 -14.11 -4.62 -0.13
C LEU A 12 -14.14 -4.70 -1.66
N ILE A 13 -13.88 -5.88 -2.23
CA ILE A 13 -13.99 -6.11 -3.68
C ILE A 13 -15.43 -5.87 -4.15
N ALA A 14 -16.41 -6.46 -3.46
CA ALA A 14 -17.82 -6.33 -3.83
C ALA A 14 -18.29 -4.86 -3.81
N VAL A 15 -17.93 -4.10 -2.78
CA VAL A 15 -18.24 -2.67 -2.68
C VAL A 15 -17.52 -1.89 -3.79
N SER A 16 -16.26 -2.24 -4.09
CA SER A 16 -15.48 -1.58 -5.16
C SER A 16 -16.05 -1.82 -6.56
N PHE A 17 -16.78 -2.92 -6.80
CA PHE A 17 -17.56 -3.13 -8.02
C PHE A 17 -18.94 -2.46 -7.97
N ALA A 18 -19.62 -2.54 -6.82
CA ALA A 18 -20.99 -2.04 -6.70
C ALA A 18 -21.06 -0.50 -6.80
N ALA A 19 -20.08 0.21 -6.22
CA ALA A 19 -20.08 1.67 -6.22
C ALA A 19 -19.99 2.27 -7.65
N PRO A 20 -19.05 1.90 -8.52
CA PRO A 20 -19.04 2.37 -9.90
C PRO A 20 -20.27 1.90 -10.69
N ALA A 21 -20.75 0.67 -10.46
CA ALA A 21 -21.96 0.17 -11.14
C ALA A 21 -23.19 1.00 -10.82
N TRP A 22 -23.33 1.44 -9.57
CA TRP A 22 -24.43 2.31 -9.13
C TRP A 22 -24.35 3.71 -9.77
N LEU A 23 -23.14 4.29 -9.89
CA LEU A 23 -22.94 5.61 -10.49
C LEU A 23 -23.00 5.58 -12.03
N TYR A 24 -22.73 4.42 -12.65
CA TYR A 24 -22.52 4.27 -14.08
C TYR A 24 -23.60 4.86 -14.99
N PRO A 25 -24.92 4.70 -14.69
CA PRO A 25 -25.96 5.24 -15.55
C PRO A 25 -26.00 6.77 -15.61
N GLY A 26 -25.58 7.45 -14.52
CA GLY A 26 -25.58 8.91 -14.40
C GLY A 26 -24.30 9.58 -14.95
N LEU A 27 -23.28 8.80 -15.32
CA LEU A 27 -22.01 9.34 -15.79
C LEU A 27 -21.99 9.49 -17.33
N PRO A 28 -21.35 10.55 -17.86
CA PRO A 28 -21.10 10.70 -19.29
C PRO A 28 -20.17 9.58 -19.80
N ASP A 29 -20.18 9.31 -21.10
CA ASP A 29 -19.37 8.24 -21.70
C ASP A 29 -17.85 8.49 -21.59
N ARG A 30 -17.44 9.76 -21.54
CA ARG A 30 -16.03 10.17 -21.27
C ARG A 30 -15.95 10.86 -19.93
N ILE A 31 -15.03 10.36 -19.10
CA ILE A 31 -14.76 10.85 -17.75
C ILE A 31 -13.26 11.17 -17.60
N PRO A 32 -12.86 11.98 -16.62
CA PRO A 32 -11.46 12.13 -16.24
C PRO A 32 -10.87 10.78 -15.78
N THR A 33 -9.65 10.48 -16.25
CA THR A 33 -8.93 9.25 -15.89
C THR A 33 -7.50 9.51 -15.46
N HIS A 34 -7.02 10.74 -15.66
CA HIS A 34 -5.69 11.17 -15.23
C HIS A 34 -5.70 12.64 -14.82
N TRP A 35 -4.91 12.95 -13.79
CA TRP A 35 -4.69 14.31 -13.27
C TRP A 35 -3.20 14.56 -13.14
N ASP A 36 -2.76 15.74 -13.47
CA ASP A 36 -1.37 16.15 -13.28
C ASP A 36 -1.02 16.41 -11.80
N ILE A 37 0.24 16.74 -11.52
CA ILE A 37 0.74 17.03 -10.15
C ILE A 37 0.07 18.24 -9.49
N ARG A 38 -0.66 19.07 -10.26
CA ARG A 38 -1.41 20.22 -9.78
C ARG A 38 -2.87 19.88 -9.51
N GLY A 39 -3.27 18.65 -9.81
CA GLY A 39 -4.65 18.18 -9.70
C GLY A 39 -5.53 18.59 -10.88
N GLU A 40 -4.95 19.09 -11.98
CA GLU A 40 -5.70 19.41 -13.19
C GLU A 40 -5.89 18.17 -14.06
N VAL A 41 -7.08 18.01 -14.63
CA VAL A 41 -7.39 16.89 -15.52
C VAL A 41 -6.63 17.05 -16.83
N ASP A 42 -5.74 16.12 -17.14
CA ASP A 42 -4.96 16.09 -18.39
C ASP A 42 -5.19 14.80 -19.20
N GLY A 43 -6.07 13.89 -18.72
CA GLY A 43 -6.44 12.68 -19.44
C GLY A 43 -7.91 12.28 -19.26
N TYR A 44 -8.51 11.80 -20.36
CA TYR A 44 -9.90 11.36 -20.40
C TYR A 44 -10.01 9.96 -21.00
N GLY A 45 -10.91 9.15 -20.43
CA GLY A 45 -11.20 7.80 -20.92
C GLY A 45 -12.68 7.46 -20.87
N GLY A 46 -13.02 6.27 -21.31
CA GLY A 46 -14.38 5.76 -21.20
C GLY A 46 -14.75 5.42 -19.74
N LYS A 47 -16.00 5.63 -19.36
CA LYS A 47 -16.48 5.37 -17.98
C LYS A 47 -16.28 3.91 -17.51
N TRP A 48 -16.08 2.97 -18.42
CA TRP A 48 -15.75 1.57 -18.09
C TRP A 48 -14.41 1.44 -17.31
N THR A 49 -13.51 2.43 -17.45
CA THR A 49 -12.23 2.45 -16.71
C THR A 49 -12.40 2.47 -15.19
N LEU A 50 -13.57 2.88 -14.69
CA LEU A 50 -13.90 2.82 -13.26
C LEU A 50 -13.90 1.39 -12.70
N PHE A 51 -14.02 0.38 -13.56
CA PHE A 51 -13.97 -1.02 -13.16
C PHE A 51 -12.54 -1.61 -13.16
N LEU A 52 -11.53 -0.86 -13.61
CA LEU A 52 -10.15 -1.37 -13.65
C LEU A 52 -9.59 -1.65 -12.25
N MET A 53 -9.82 -0.75 -11.29
CA MET A 53 -9.34 -0.94 -9.92
C MET A 53 -9.95 -2.20 -9.26
N PRO A 54 -11.28 -2.38 -9.20
CA PRO A 54 -11.83 -3.61 -8.66
C PRO A 54 -11.47 -4.86 -9.49
N ALA A 55 -11.28 -4.74 -10.81
CA ALA A 55 -10.82 -5.85 -11.64
C ALA A 55 -9.39 -6.29 -11.26
N ILE A 56 -8.49 -5.36 -10.94
CA ILE A 56 -7.14 -5.67 -10.45
C ILE A 56 -7.18 -6.33 -9.06
N MET A 57 -8.14 -5.99 -8.20
CA MET A 57 -8.26 -6.61 -6.88
C MET A 57 -8.48 -8.13 -6.98
N VAL A 58 -9.17 -8.62 -8.01
CA VAL A 58 -9.44 -10.07 -8.16
C VAL A 58 -8.15 -10.91 -8.31
N PRO A 59 -7.24 -10.63 -9.26
CA PRO A 59 -5.98 -11.37 -9.34
C PRO A 59 -5.09 -11.15 -8.10
N PHE A 60 -5.16 -10.00 -7.42
CA PHE A 60 -4.48 -9.81 -6.15
C PHE A 60 -5.03 -10.75 -5.06
N LEU A 61 -6.35 -10.95 -4.99
CA LEU A 61 -6.94 -11.93 -4.08
C LEU A 61 -6.44 -13.35 -4.37
N ALA A 62 -6.41 -13.73 -5.64
CA ALA A 62 -5.86 -15.02 -6.06
C ALA A 62 -4.37 -15.14 -5.69
N LEU A 63 -3.58 -14.08 -5.88
CA LEU A 63 -2.18 -14.04 -5.48
C LEU A 63 -2.03 -14.29 -3.96
N PHE A 64 -2.79 -13.57 -3.12
CA PHE A 64 -2.77 -13.80 -1.67
C PHE A 64 -3.24 -15.20 -1.28
N TYR A 65 -4.16 -15.80 -2.02
CA TYR A 65 -4.61 -17.16 -1.76
C TYR A 65 -3.53 -18.20 -2.08
N PHE A 66 -2.85 -18.07 -3.22
CA PHE A 66 -1.88 -19.08 -3.69
C PHE A 66 -0.45 -18.86 -3.15
N MET A 67 -0.08 -17.64 -2.74
CA MET A 67 1.27 -17.31 -2.29
C MET A 67 1.80 -18.22 -1.17
N PRO A 68 1.02 -18.60 -0.13
CA PRO A 68 1.50 -19.55 0.89
C PRO A 68 1.91 -20.91 0.32
N ALA A 69 1.19 -21.42 -0.69
CA ALA A 69 1.50 -22.69 -1.33
C ALA A 69 2.76 -22.64 -2.21
N LEU A 70 3.12 -21.44 -2.69
CA LEU A 70 4.33 -21.19 -3.48
C LEU A 70 5.56 -20.94 -2.61
N SER A 71 5.40 -20.83 -1.29
CA SER A 71 6.48 -20.52 -0.36
C SER A 71 7.40 -21.73 -0.19
N PRO A 72 8.74 -21.56 -0.32
CA PRO A 72 9.68 -22.60 0.06
C PRO A 72 9.54 -23.00 1.53
N ARG A 73 9.76 -24.30 1.85
CA ARG A 73 9.55 -24.87 3.19
C ARG A 73 10.23 -24.10 4.34
N HIS A 74 11.37 -23.45 4.09
CA HIS A 74 12.09 -22.67 5.10
C HIS A 74 11.53 -21.27 5.35
N PHE A 75 10.53 -20.82 4.56
CA PHE A 75 9.96 -19.48 4.60
C PHE A 75 8.43 -19.53 4.72
N GLU A 76 7.92 -20.45 5.54
CA GLU A 76 6.49 -20.74 5.68
C GLU A 76 5.72 -19.51 6.18
N VAL A 77 4.79 -19.04 5.33
CA VAL A 77 3.85 -17.95 5.66
C VAL A 77 3.00 -18.29 6.89
N ASP A 78 2.79 -19.57 7.14
CA ASP A 78 1.98 -20.06 8.27
C ASP A 78 2.54 -19.63 9.63
N THR A 79 3.84 -19.37 9.75
CA THR A 79 4.46 -18.89 11.00
C THR A 79 4.02 -17.47 11.39
N PHE A 80 3.48 -16.67 10.44
CA PHE A 80 2.97 -15.32 10.66
C PHE A 80 1.64 -15.07 9.93
N ARG A 81 0.83 -16.11 9.76
CA ARG A 81 -0.39 -16.11 8.93
C ARG A 81 -1.39 -15.00 9.27
N SER A 82 -1.57 -14.67 10.54
CA SER A 82 -2.48 -13.58 10.95
C SER A 82 -2.00 -12.21 10.47
N MET A 83 -0.68 -11.97 10.48
CA MET A 83 -0.11 -10.73 9.96
C MET A 83 -0.17 -10.69 8.44
N TYR A 84 0.06 -11.83 7.78
CA TYR A 84 -0.09 -11.97 6.34
C TYR A 84 -1.51 -11.60 5.88
N LEU A 85 -2.53 -12.12 6.54
CA LEU A 85 -3.93 -11.83 6.23
C LEU A 85 -4.31 -10.38 6.60
N TYR A 86 -3.76 -9.84 7.68
CA TYR A 86 -3.92 -8.42 8.00
C TYR A 86 -3.33 -7.53 6.90
N ILE A 87 -2.14 -7.86 6.38
CA ILE A 87 -1.52 -7.13 5.26
C ILE A 87 -2.40 -7.23 4.00
N MET A 88 -2.99 -8.38 3.74
CA MET A 88 -3.99 -8.53 2.69
C MET A 88 -5.13 -7.52 2.88
N ASP A 89 -5.77 -7.50 4.04
CA ASP A 89 -6.93 -6.64 4.29
C ASP A 89 -6.61 -5.15 4.17
N ILE A 90 -5.47 -4.69 4.70
CA ILE A 90 -5.09 -3.27 4.56
C ILE A 90 -4.73 -2.92 3.11
N THR A 91 -4.20 -3.87 2.33
CA THR A 91 -3.94 -3.68 0.89
C THR A 91 -5.26 -3.53 0.13
N PHE A 92 -6.24 -4.40 0.39
CA PHE A 92 -7.58 -4.27 -0.19
C PHE A 92 -8.31 -3.01 0.30
N GLY A 93 -8.11 -2.64 1.57
CA GLY A 93 -8.58 -1.37 2.14
C GLY A 93 -8.02 -0.15 1.39
N LEU A 94 -6.73 -0.17 1.07
CA LEU A 94 -6.11 0.88 0.26
C LEU A 94 -6.72 0.93 -1.14
N PHE A 95 -6.88 -0.20 -1.83
CA PHE A 95 -7.49 -0.24 -3.16
C PHE A 95 -8.93 0.28 -3.15
N ALA A 96 -9.73 -0.14 -2.17
CA ALA A 96 -11.11 0.34 -2.03
C ALA A 96 -11.16 1.85 -1.71
N TYR A 97 -10.25 2.34 -0.88
CA TYR A 97 -10.11 3.77 -0.60
C TYR A 97 -9.74 4.55 -1.87
N MET A 98 -8.74 4.09 -2.63
CA MET A 98 -8.34 4.72 -3.90
C MET A 98 -9.48 4.73 -4.91
N GLN A 99 -10.25 3.63 -4.98
CA GLN A 99 -11.47 3.57 -5.79
C GLN A 99 -12.51 4.62 -5.37
N ALA A 100 -12.75 4.78 -4.07
CA ALA A 100 -13.69 5.77 -3.55
C ALA A 100 -13.22 7.20 -3.85
N VAL A 101 -11.93 7.49 -3.67
CA VAL A 101 -11.32 8.79 -4.01
C VAL A 101 -11.47 9.10 -5.50
N LEU A 102 -11.20 8.12 -6.38
CA LEU A 102 -11.36 8.26 -7.82
C LEU A 102 -12.83 8.54 -8.21
N LEU A 103 -13.75 7.75 -7.66
CA LEU A 103 -15.19 7.92 -7.92
C LEU A 103 -15.68 9.30 -7.48
N TYR A 104 -15.21 9.77 -6.31
CA TYR A 104 -15.58 11.09 -5.81
C TYR A 104 -15.02 12.20 -6.72
N ALA A 105 -13.75 12.09 -7.15
CA ALA A 105 -13.14 13.06 -8.06
C ALA A 105 -13.88 13.14 -9.42
N VAL A 106 -14.30 11.99 -9.96
CA VAL A 106 -15.10 11.93 -11.19
C VAL A 106 -16.48 12.54 -10.96
N TYR A 107 -17.11 12.22 -9.83
CA TYR A 107 -18.43 12.78 -9.48
C TYR A 107 -18.38 14.31 -9.38
N GLU A 108 -17.44 14.88 -8.64
CA GLU A 108 -17.23 16.32 -8.51
C GLU A 108 -16.99 16.98 -9.86
N PHE A 109 -16.11 16.39 -10.68
CA PHE A 109 -15.83 16.91 -12.02
C PHE A 109 -17.08 16.98 -12.90
N VAL A 110 -17.91 15.93 -12.90
CA VAL A 110 -19.14 15.88 -13.71
C VAL A 110 -20.18 16.90 -13.24
N HIS A 111 -20.22 17.23 -11.94
CA HIS A 111 -21.13 18.22 -11.37
C HIS A 111 -20.57 19.65 -11.37
N GLY A 112 -19.39 19.87 -11.97
CA GLY A 112 -18.78 21.18 -12.16
C GLY A 112 -18.03 21.70 -10.95
N ASP A 113 -17.91 20.94 -9.87
CA ASP A 113 -17.04 21.26 -8.74
C ASP A 113 -15.60 20.77 -9.03
N ARG A 114 -14.61 21.59 -8.73
CA ARG A 114 -13.19 21.30 -8.91
C ARG A 114 -12.40 21.60 -7.64
N SER A 115 -13.07 21.68 -6.50
CA SER A 115 -12.44 22.01 -5.22
C SER A 115 -11.73 20.80 -4.59
N PHE A 116 -12.05 19.57 -5.03
CA PHE A 116 -11.48 18.34 -4.49
C PHE A 116 -10.03 18.13 -4.92
N ASP A 117 -9.13 18.14 -3.93
CA ASP A 117 -7.72 17.84 -4.16
C ASP A 117 -7.47 16.34 -4.12
N LEU A 118 -7.51 15.72 -5.29
CA LEU A 118 -7.25 14.29 -5.48
C LEU A 118 -5.87 13.89 -4.94
N GLY A 119 -4.84 14.72 -5.16
CA GLY A 119 -3.48 14.43 -4.73
C GLY A 119 -3.36 14.31 -3.21
N ARG A 120 -3.97 15.24 -2.47
CA ARG A 120 -4.03 15.18 -0.99
C ARG A 120 -4.74 13.92 -0.50
N ALA A 121 -5.90 13.61 -1.05
CA ALA A 121 -6.63 12.41 -0.68
C ALA A 121 -5.81 11.15 -0.99
N PHE A 122 -5.15 11.10 -2.14
CA PHE A 122 -4.29 9.99 -2.53
C PHE A 122 -3.14 9.77 -1.53
N PHE A 123 -2.37 10.82 -1.21
CA PHE A 123 -1.29 10.74 -0.24
C PHE A 123 -1.78 10.41 1.17
N ALA A 124 -2.91 10.94 1.60
CA ALA A 124 -3.50 10.61 2.89
C ALA A 124 -3.75 9.10 3.02
N GLY A 125 -4.35 8.47 1.99
CA GLY A 125 -4.55 7.02 1.97
C GLY A 125 -3.26 6.21 1.98
N ILE A 126 -2.26 6.62 1.19
CA ILE A 126 -0.94 5.97 1.17
C ILE A 126 -0.27 6.06 2.55
N PHE A 127 -0.27 7.22 3.17
CA PHE A 127 0.35 7.41 4.49
C PHE A 127 -0.38 6.64 5.59
N LEU A 128 -1.71 6.59 5.56
CA LEU A 128 -2.47 5.74 6.47
C LEU A 128 -2.11 4.26 6.29
N PHE A 129 -2.01 3.79 5.05
CA PHE A 129 -1.55 2.44 4.74
C PHE A 129 -0.13 2.19 5.28
N PHE A 130 0.80 3.15 5.16
CA PHE A 130 2.16 3.03 5.70
C PHE A 130 2.16 2.95 7.23
N ALA A 131 1.34 3.73 7.91
CA ALA A 131 1.19 3.64 9.37
C ALA A 131 0.67 2.25 9.79
N MET A 132 -0.34 1.73 9.10
CA MET A 132 -0.90 0.40 9.36
C MET A 132 0.09 -0.72 9.02
N MET A 133 0.81 -0.61 7.91
CA MET A 133 1.86 -1.56 7.52
C MET A 133 3.01 -1.56 8.53
N GLY A 134 3.46 -0.38 8.97
CA GLY A 134 4.53 -0.23 9.97
C GLY A 134 4.19 -0.93 11.29
N ASN A 135 2.92 -0.91 11.71
CA ASN A 135 2.47 -1.58 12.94
C ASN A 135 2.75 -3.09 12.97
N VAL A 136 2.83 -3.73 11.80
CA VAL A 136 3.09 -5.16 11.69
C VAL A 136 4.46 -5.50 11.11
N MET A 137 5.11 -4.57 10.40
CA MET A 137 6.36 -4.80 9.68
C MET A 137 7.47 -5.39 10.56
N GLY A 138 7.63 -4.89 11.79
CA GLY A 138 8.65 -5.39 12.73
C GLY A 138 8.38 -6.81 13.28
N LYS A 139 7.23 -7.40 12.97
CA LYS A 139 6.83 -8.75 13.41
C LYS A 139 6.85 -9.76 12.26
N VAL A 140 7.07 -9.31 11.03
CA VAL A 140 7.15 -10.18 9.86
C VAL A 140 8.44 -10.97 9.88
N ARG A 141 8.32 -12.31 9.93
CA ARG A 141 9.47 -13.21 9.87
C ARG A 141 10.07 -13.25 8.47
N LYS A 142 11.33 -13.66 8.38
CA LYS A 142 12.05 -13.76 7.10
C LYS A 142 11.27 -14.67 6.12
N ASN A 143 10.92 -14.09 4.97
CA ASN A 143 10.14 -14.73 3.92
C ASN A 143 10.45 -14.13 2.55
N PHE A 144 9.94 -14.77 1.46
CA PHE A 144 10.18 -14.31 0.09
C PHE A 144 9.15 -13.30 -0.44
N PHE A 145 8.06 -13.02 0.27
CA PHE A 145 6.93 -12.29 -0.30
C PHE A 145 6.75 -10.89 0.29
N ILE A 146 6.93 -10.72 1.60
CA ILE A 146 6.60 -9.48 2.33
C ILE A 146 7.83 -8.97 3.07
N GLY A 147 8.10 -7.67 2.97
CA GLY A 147 9.18 -6.99 3.68
C GLY A 147 10.23 -6.39 2.77
N ILE A 148 11.29 -5.88 3.39
CA ILE A 148 12.47 -5.31 2.73
C ILE A 148 13.41 -6.46 2.36
N ARG A 149 13.25 -6.94 1.12
CA ARG A 149 13.93 -8.14 0.61
C ARG A 149 15.06 -7.76 -0.32
N VAL A 150 16.18 -7.45 0.27
CA VAL A 150 17.44 -7.21 -0.44
C VAL A 150 18.43 -8.33 -0.08
N PRO A 151 19.46 -8.60 -0.88
CA PRO A 151 20.34 -9.75 -0.68
C PRO A 151 20.85 -9.90 0.77
N TRP A 152 21.26 -8.80 1.38
CA TRP A 152 21.81 -8.78 2.72
C TRP A 152 20.76 -8.96 3.85
N THR A 153 19.51 -8.58 3.68
CA THR A 153 18.45 -8.90 4.64
C THR A 153 18.06 -10.37 4.57
N LEU A 154 18.08 -10.97 3.38
CA LEU A 154 17.81 -12.39 3.21
C LEU A 154 18.97 -13.27 3.69
N ALA A 155 20.22 -12.75 3.67
CA ALA A 155 21.41 -13.49 4.09
C ALA A 155 21.57 -13.62 5.61
N SER A 156 20.90 -12.78 6.43
CA SER A 156 21.07 -12.80 7.88
C SER A 156 19.75 -12.48 8.59
N ASP A 157 19.37 -13.34 9.54
CA ASP A 157 18.18 -13.13 10.38
C ASP A 157 18.29 -11.88 11.25
N ARG A 158 19.50 -11.58 11.73
CA ARG A 158 19.75 -10.38 12.51
C ARG A 158 19.54 -9.11 11.68
N VAL A 159 20.10 -9.06 10.47
CA VAL A 159 19.92 -7.92 9.57
C VAL A 159 18.44 -7.78 9.17
N TRP A 160 17.75 -8.90 8.93
CA TRP A 160 16.30 -8.90 8.67
C TRP A 160 15.54 -8.24 9.82
N ASN A 161 15.70 -8.78 11.04
CA ASN A 161 14.94 -8.34 12.21
C ASN A 161 15.21 -6.86 12.56
N ASP A 162 16.48 -6.45 12.56
CA ASP A 162 16.86 -5.07 12.90
C ASP A 162 16.37 -4.08 11.83
N THR A 163 16.46 -4.45 10.54
CA THR A 163 15.94 -3.64 9.43
C THR A 163 14.43 -3.47 9.50
N HIS A 164 13.70 -4.56 9.73
CA HIS A 164 12.23 -4.51 9.78
C HIS A 164 11.71 -3.80 11.02
N ARG A 165 12.43 -3.89 12.14
CA ARG A 165 12.11 -3.11 13.34
C ARG A 165 12.32 -1.61 13.13
N LEU A 166 13.44 -1.20 12.52
CA LEU A 166 13.65 0.20 12.15
C LEU A 166 12.61 0.66 11.12
N GLY A 167 12.40 -0.14 10.06
CA GLY A 167 11.42 0.13 9.02
C GLY A 167 10.02 0.32 9.57
N ALA A 168 9.62 -0.48 10.56
CA ALA A 168 8.34 -0.34 11.25
C ALA A 168 8.16 1.05 11.87
N TRP A 169 9.15 1.51 12.64
CA TRP A 169 9.10 2.83 13.28
C TRP A 169 9.12 3.97 12.26
N VAL A 170 9.96 3.86 11.23
CA VAL A 170 10.05 4.84 10.15
C VAL A 170 8.72 4.94 9.39
N MET A 171 8.10 3.79 9.07
CA MET A 171 6.81 3.75 8.38
C MET A 171 5.67 4.31 9.24
N ILE A 172 5.64 4.00 10.55
CA ILE A 172 4.63 4.58 11.46
C ILE A 172 4.80 6.09 11.54
N ALA A 173 6.03 6.57 11.81
CA ALA A 173 6.30 8.00 11.96
C ALA A 173 5.97 8.76 10.66
N ALA A 174 6.46 8.28 9.51
CA ALA A 174 6.17 8.89 8.22
C ALA A 174 4.68 8.79 7.87
N GLY A 175 4.04 7.64 8.16
CA GLY A 175 2.63 7.42 7.89
C GLY A 175 1.73 8.39 8.68
N VAL A 176 1.95 8.52 9.98
CA VAL A 176 1.18 9.45 10.81
C VAL A 176 1.45 10.91 10.42
N THR A 177 2.73 11.29 10.31
CA THR A 177 3.12 12.67 9.95
C THR A 177 2.63 13.01 8.55
N GLY A 178 2.82 12.11 7.58
CA GLY A 178 2.40 12.33 6.20
C GLY A 178 0.88 12.42 6.04
N PHE A 179 0.12 11.59 6.80
CA PHE A 179 -1.34 11.69 6.83
C PHE A 179 -1.78 13.09 7.31
N VAL A 180 -1.25 13.56 8.46
CA VAL A 180 -1.57 14.87 9.01
C VAL A 180 -1.18 15.99 8.03
N LEU A 181 0.01 15.93 7.46
CA LEU A 181 0.48 16.91 6.48
C LEU A 181 -0.39 16.91 5.22
N SER A 182 -0.82 15.76 4.73
CA SER A 182 -1.73 15.66 3.57
C SER A 182 -3.07 16.32 3.87
N VAL A 183 -3.66 16.07 5.05
CA VAL A 183 -4.92 16.71 5.48
C VAL A 183 -4.76 18.21 5.61
N LEU A 184 -3.63 18.68 6.13
CA LEU A 184 -3.31 20.12 6.29
C LEU A 184 -2.92 20.82 4.98
N GLY A 185 -2.80 20.08 3.88
CA GLY A 185 -2.53 20.63 2.56
C GLY A 185 -1.06 20.82 2.22
N ALA A 186 -0.21 19.93 2.70
CA ALA A 186 1.18 19.89 2.28
C ALA A 186 1.31 19.71 0.75
N SER A 187 2.35 20.30 0.18
CA SER A 187 2.60 20.18 -1.26
C SER A 187 2.96 18.76 -1.65
N PHE A 188 2.71 18.42 -2.94
CA PHE A 188 3.12 17.15 -3.54
C PHE A 188 4.57 16.78 -3.20
N TRP A 189 5.50 17.72 -3.32
CA TRP A 189 6.93 17.46 -3.12
C TRP A 189 7.28 17.09 -1.68
N VAL A 190 6.61 17.71 -0.70
CA VAL A 190 6.78 17.37 0.73
C VAL A 190 6.28 15.94 0.99
N SER A 191 5.09 15.61 0.50
CA SER A 191 4.53 14.26 0.64
C SER A 191 5.39 13.21 -0.08
N PHE A 192 5.82 13.51 -1.30
CA PHE A 192 6.69 12.62 -2.07
C PHE A 192 8.04 12.39 -1.38
N ALA A 193 8.71 13.45 -0.90
CA ALA A 193 9.99 13.33 -0.21
C ALA A 193 9.86 12.51 1.09
N LEU A 194 8.80 12.72 1.85
CA LEU A 194 8.54 11.95 3.07
C LEU A 194 8.29 10.47 2.75
N LEU A 195 7.51 10.17 1.72
CA LEU A 195 7.24 8.80 1.27
C LEU A 195 8.54 8.12 0.83
N MET A 196 9.31 8.75 -0.05
CA MET A 196 10.59 8.21 -0.53
C MET A 196 11.60 8.03 0.61
N GLY A 197 11.71 8.99 1.52
CA GLY A 197 12.57 8.88 2.70
C GLY A 197 12.20 7.68 3.56
N SER A 198 10.91 7.47 3.80
CA SER A 198 10.44 6.34 4.60
C SER A 198 10.76 4.97 4.00
N MET A 199 10.86 4.88 2.68
CA MET A 199 11.24 3.65 1.97
C MET A 199 12.76 3.47 1.91
N LEU A 200 13.51 4.55 1.64
CA LEU A 200 14.96 4.49 1.43
C LEU A 200 15.75 4.33 2.73
N ILE A 201 15.34 4.98 3.81
CA ILE A 201 16.05 4.93 5.11
C ILE A 201 16.28 3.48 5.58
N PRO A 202 15.27 2.59 5.66
CA PRO A 202 15.50 1.22 6.09
C PRO A 202 16.37 0.41 5.11
N ILE A 203 16.30 0.69 3.81
CA ILE A 203 17.12 0.01 2.80
C ILE A 203 18.59 0.39 2.98
N VAL A 204 18.90 1.68 3.09
CA VAL A 204 20.28 2.16 3.32
C VAL A 204 20.82 1.64 4.66
N TYR A 205 20.01 1.73 5.71
CA TYR A 205 20.37 1.17 7.02
C TYR A 205 20.72 -0.32 6.92
N SER A 206 19.91 -1.11 6.22
CA SER A 206 20.11 -2.56 6.12
C SER A 206 21.47 -2.91 5.49
N PHE A 207 21.89 -2.16 4.46
CA PHE A 207 23.19 -2.33 3.84
C PHE A 207 24.34 -1.96 4.80
N MET A 208 24.25 -0.79 5.43
CA MET A 208 25.26 -0.33 6.37
C MET A 208 25.40 -1.28 7.56
N HIS A 209 24.28 -1.75 8.10
CA HIS A 209 24.24 -2.69 9.21
C HIS A 209 24.84 -4.05 8.83
N TYR A 210 24.49 -4.59 7.66
CA TYR A 210 25.11 -5.81 7.12
C TYR A 210 26.63 -5.67 7.05
N LYS A 211 27.13 -4.59 6.43
CA LYS A 211 28.58 -4.34 6.29
C LYS A 211 29.29 -4.14 7.62
N ALA A 212 28.65 -3.55 8.60
CA ALA A 212 29.20 -3.41 9.96
C ALA A 212 29.35 -4.77 10.65
N LEU A 213 28.35 -5.64 10.56
CA LEU A 213 28.39 -7.00 11.12
C LEU A 213 29.41 -7.88 10.41
N GLU A 214 29.50 -7.80 9.08
CA GLU A 214 30.48 -8.53 8.27
C GLU A 214 31.92 -8.19 8.70
N ARG A 215 32.25 -6.88 8.82
CA ARG A 215 33.59 -6.42 9.28
C ARG A 215 33.90 -6.82 10.71
N ALA A 216 32.89 -6.92 11.55
CA ALA A 216 33.07 -7.34 12.95
C ALA A 216 33.13 -8.87 13.15
N GLY A 217 33.01 -9.67 12.07
CA GLY A 217 32.94 -11.14 12.17
C GLY A 217 31.68 -11.65 12.91
N ARG A 218 30.61 -10.86 12.96
CA ARG A 218 29.38 -11.13 13.73
C ARG A 218 28.16 -11.38 12.83
N LEU A 219 28.41 -11.67 11.58
CA LEU A 219 27.36 -12.02 10.63
C LEU A 219 26.94 -13.47 10.87
N GLU A 220 25.74 -13.64 11.42
CA GLU A 220 25.12 -14.95 11.60
C GLU A 220 24.18 -15.19 10.40
N PRO A 221 24.13 -16.44 9.86
CA PRO A 221 23.26 -16.81 8.75
C PRO A 221 21.78 -16.68 9.03
#